data_c94b4bd45d9c2f0f01c8db5ac0c3b293
#
_entry.id   c94b4bd45d9c2f0f01c8db5ac0c3b293
#
_cell.length_a   1.000
_cell.length_b   1.000
_cell.length_c   1.000
_cell.angle_alpha   90.00
_cell.angle_beta   90.00
_cell.angle_gamma   90.00
#
_symmetry.space_group_name_H-M   'P 1'
#
loop_
_entity.id
_entity.type
_entity.pdbx_description
1 polymer ?
#
loop_
_entity_poly.entity_id
_entity_poly.type
_entity_poly.pdbx_seq_one_letter_code
_entity_poly.pdbx_strand_id
1 'polypeptide(L)'
;MTTELFRVNELYRLLVNLIRPGTIHQVDHQRTRVRVQIDELTSGWLPWLTTRAGNDQSWWAPEVGEQVIVLSPSGELANGFVLPAVYQNKYPTPSHDPDESVWQFKNHARFSYHRGNDELIIELTGAGNTKLISPEGIHFVGDLLVEGNIKATQEITDHTRSMQADRDIYNGHKHDVVGHSTAVPTGNRQ
;
A
#
# COMPACT_ATOMS: atom_id res chain seq x y z
N MET A 1 20.35 -25.76 48.80
CA MET A 1 18.90 -25.49 48.57
C MET A 1 18.61 -24.09 48.02
N THR A 2 19.22 -23.02 48.53
CA THR A 2 19.01 -21.64 48.05
C THR A 2 19.49 -21.39 46.59
N THR A 3 20.63 -21.97 46.19
CA THR A 3 21.23 -21.76 44.86
C THR A 3 20.43 -22.46 43.74
N GLU A 4 19.89 -23.63 44.01
CA GLU A 4 19.06 -24.35 42.99
C GLU A 4 17.71 -23.66 42.81
N LEU A 5 17.07 -23.23 43.89
CA LEU A 5 15.82 -22.49 43.82
C LEU A 5 15.99 -21.17 43.03
N PHE A 6 17.11 -20.45 43.25
CA PHE A 6 17.45 -19.26 42.50
C PHE A 6 17.59 -19.57 40.99
N ARG A 7 18.30 -20.63 40.63
CA ARG A 7 18.47 -21.06 39.22
C ARG A 7 17.14 -21.43 38.58
N VAL A 8 16.26 -22.14 39.29
CA VAL A 8 14.95 -22.50 38.80
C VAL A 8 14.08 -21.25 38.54
N ASN A 9 14.06 -20.31 39.50
CA ASN A 9 13.33 -19.06 39.35
C ASN A 9 13.85 -18.22 38.18
N GLU A 10 15.15 -18.14 38.00
CA GLU A 10 15.77 -17.43 36.89
C GLU A 10 15.43 -18.08 35.53
N LEU A 11 15.51 -19.39 35.44
CA LEU A 11 15.08 -20.12 34.23
C LEU A 11 13.60 -19.90 33.93
N TYR A 12 12.76 -19.89 34.96
CA TYR A 12 11.34 -19.59 34.79
C TYR A 12 11.12 -18.17 34.29
N ARG A 13 11.81 -17.17 34.84
CA ARG A 13 11.77 -15.77 34.39
C ARG A 13 12.17 -15.66 32.91
N LEU A 14 13.27 -16.30 32.51
CA LEU A 14 13.73 -16.29 31.13
C LEU A 14 12.72 -16.96 30.19
N LEU A 15 12.17 -18.09 30.61
CA LEU A 15 11.21 -18.85 29.83
C LEU A 15 9.93 -18.03 29.56
N VAL A 16 9.35 -17.40 30.58
CA VAL A 16 8.13 -16.62 30.42
C VAL A 16 8.33 -15.33 29.62
N ASN A 17 9.57 -14.87 29.52
CA ASN A 17 9.92 -13.69 28.74
C ASN A 17 10.23 -13.99 27.25
N LEU A 18 10.36 -15.27 26.85
CA LEU A 18 10.70 -15.62 25.46
C LEU A 18 9.69 -15.03 24.47
N ILE A 19 8.41 -15.10 24.80
CA ILE A 19 7.30 -14.64 23.95
C ILE A 19 6.28 -13.93 24.83
N ARG A 20 6.09 -12.64 24.62
CA ARG A 20 5.18 -11.82 25.40
C ARG A 20 4.24 -11.00 24.50
N PRO A 21 2.93 -11.08 24.65
CA PRO A 21 2.04 -10.10 24.06
C PRO A 21 2.22 -8.73 24.71
N GLY A 22 1.98 -7.69 23.95
CA GLY A 22 2.05 -6.32 24.45
C GLY A 22 1.36 -5.34 23.50
N THR A 23 1.41 -4.07 23.86
CA THR A 23 0.82 -2.98 23.05
C THR A 23 1.88 -1.90 22.81
N ILE A 24 1.96 -1.39 21.60
CA ILE A 24 2.87 -0.31 21.26
C ILE A 24 2.56 0.92 22.13
N HIS A 25 3.53 1.33 22.94
CA HIS A 25 3.44 2.49 23.82
C HIS A 25 4.02 3.75 23.18
N GLN A 26 5.15 3.63 22.48
CA GLN A 26 5.85 4.73 21.79
C GLN A 26 6.50 4.22 20.50
N VAL A 27 6.60 5.11 19.49
CA VAL A 27 7.27 4.84 18.22
C VAL A 27 8.32 5.92 17.96
N ASP A 28 9.54 5.51 17.66
CA ASP A 28 10.62 6.35 17.13
C ASP A 28 10.86 5.96 15.66
N HIS A 29 10.29 6.72 14.74
CA HIS A 29 10.39 6.47 13.30
C HIS A 29 11.82 6.67 12.78
N GLN A 30 12.60 7.58 13.37
CA GLN A 30 13.96 7.88 12.90
C GLN A 30 14.93 6.75 13.23
N ARG A 31 14.80 6.19 14.44
CA ARG A 31 15.63 5.07 14.88
C ARG A 31 15.07 3.70 14.52
N THR A 32 13.86 3.65 13.96
CA THR A 32 13.13 2.40 13.69
C THR A 32 13.01 1.53 14.95
N ARG A 33 12.51 2.15 16.04
CA ARG A 33 12.36 1.51 17.34
C ARG A 33 10.98 1.81 17.93
N VAL A 34 10.50 0.87 18.73
CA VAL A 34 9.28 1.02 19.52
C VAL A 34 9.53 0.69 20.98
N ARG A 35 8.68 1.21 21.86
CA ARG A 35 8.53 0.73 23.22
C ARG A 35 7.19 0.05 23.36
N VAL A 36 7.18 -1.08 24.03
CA VAL A 36 6.01 -1.93 24.19
C VAL A 36 5.61 -1.96 25.65
N GLN A 37 4.33 -1.74 25.91
CA GLN A 37 3.70 -1.98 27.20
C GLN A 37 3.37 -3.47 27.30
N ILE A 38 3.97 -4.15 28.28
CA ILE A 38 3.79 -5.57 28.58
C ILE A 38 3.29 -5.64 30.03
N ASP A 39 2.02 -5.86 30.23
CA ASP A 39 1.37 -5.73 31.54
C ASP A 39 1.71 -4.37 32.20
N GLU A 40 2.34 -4.35 33.36
CA GLU A 40 2.79 -3.14 34.08
C GLU A 40 4.17 -2.63 33.63
N LEU A 41 4.88 -3.39 32.80
CA LEU A 41 6.24 -3.07 32.36
C LEU A 41 6.22 -2.39 30.99
N THR A 42 6.94 -1.27 30.85
CA THR A 42 7.28 -0.69 29.55
C THR A 42 8.70 -1.12 29.16
N SER A 43 8.84 -1.72 27.97
CA SER A 43 10.14 -2.16 27.45
C SER A 43 11.12 -1.01 27.20
N GLY A 44 12.39 -1.31 27.03
CA GLY A 44 13.34 -0.43 26.33
C GLY A 44 12.95 -0.22 24.85
N TRP A 45 13.80 0.47 24.09
CA TRP A 45 13.62 0.66 22.65
C TRP A 45 13.99 -0.61 21.86
N LEU A 46 13.01 -1.27 21.28
CA LEU A 46 13.13 -2.52 20.54
C LEU A 46 12.95 -2.30 19.04
N PRO A 47 13.66 -3.02 18.17
CA PRO A 47 13.38 -3.03 16.73
C PRO A 47 12.08 -3.78 16.44
N TRP A 48 11.35 -3.37 15.42
CA TRP A 48 10.24 -4.17 14.90
C TRP A 48 10.65 -4.96 13.66
N LEU A 49 9.98 -6.09 13.44
CA LEU A 49 10.15 -6.90 12.24
C LEU A 49 9.40 -6.26 11.06
N THR A 50 9.97 -6.38 9.89
CA THR A 50 9.39 -5.98 8.62
C THR A 50 9.49 -7.12 7.62
N THR A 51 8.76 -7.03 6.51
CA THR A 51 8.75 -8.09 5.48
C THR A 51 10.10 -8.20 4.78
N ARG A 52 10.77 -7.08 4.49
CA ARG A 52 12.08 -7.03 3.81
C ARG A 52 12.96 -5.93 4.40
N ALA A 53 14.23 -6.26 4.70
CA ALA A 53 15.21 -5.35 5.30
C ALA A 53 16.63 -5.58 4.74
N GLY A 54 16.74 -5.87 3.43
CA GLY A 54 18.01 -6.04 2.70
C GLY A 54 18.17 -4.95 1.64
N ASN A 55 18.67 -5.31 0.45
CA ASN A 55 18.68 -4.40 -0.70
C ASN A 55 17.26 -4.01 -1.13
N ASP A 56 16.34 -4.99 -1.12
CA ASP A 56 14.91 -4.71 -1.19
C ASP A 56 14.41 -4.42 0.23
N GLN A 57 13.59 -3.38 0.35
CA GLN A 57 13.13 -2.90 1.64
C GLN A 57 11.60 -2.68 1.63
N SER A 58 10.97 -2.96 2.75
CA SER A 58 9.59 -2.58 3.01
C SER A 58 9.50 -1.66 4.21
N TRP A 59 8.59 -0.69 4.16
CA TRP A 59 8.34 0.23 5.25
C TRP A 59 6.87 0.30 5.57
N TRP A 60 6.53 -0.15 6.78
CA TRP A 60 5.22 0.04 7.39
C TRP A 60 5.42 0.10 8.90
N ALA A 61 5.42 1.31 9.44
CA ALA A 61 5.68 1.53 10.85
C ALA A 61 4.47 1.14 11.71
N PRO A 62 4.67 0.47 12.86
CA PRO A 62 3.61 0.23 13.83
C PRO A 62 3.02 1.53 14.38
N GLU A 63 1.74 1.49 14.79
CA GLU A 63 1.08 2.62 15.43
C GLU A 63 0.97 2.42 16.95
N VAL A 64 0.92 3.54 17.70
CA VAL A 64 0.67 3.51 19.14
C VAL A 64 -0.70 2.91 19.42
N GLY A 65 -0.74 1.92 20.32
CA GLY A 65 -1.94 1.18 20.67
C GLY A 65 -2.13 -0.12 19.88
N GLU A 66 -1.27 -0.42 18.91
CA GLU A 66 -1.28 -1.67 18.15
C GLU A 66 -0.84 -2.84 19.04
N GLN A 67 -1.56 -3.97 18.98
CA GLN A 67 -1.21 -5.18 19.71
C GLN A 67 -0.14 -5.97 18.95
N VAL A 68 0.90 -6.37 19.67
CA VAL A 68 2.10 -6.98 19.10
C VAL A 68 2.57 -8.16 19.96
N ILE A 69 3.50 -8.93 19.41
CA ILE A 69 4.24 -9.96 20.13
C ILE A 69 5.70 -9.52 20.26
N VAL A 70 6.23 -9.56 21.46
CA VAL A 70 7.66 -9.38 21.73
C VAL A 70 8.33 -10.74 21.79
N LEU A 71 9.29 -10.96 20.91
CA LEU A 71 10.15 -12.15 20.87
C LEU A 71 11.49 -11.79 21.51
N SER A 72 11.85 -12.45 22.58
CA SER A 72 13.06 -12.12 23.34
C SER A 72 14.02 -13.30 23.34
N PRO A 73 15.08 -13.28 22.50
CA PRO A 73 16.09 -14.31 22.51
C PRO A 73 16.67 -14.52 23.91
N SER A 74 16.76 -15.78 24.32
CA SER A 74 17.21 -16.16 25.66
C SER A 74 16.42 -15.57 26.83
N GLY A 75 15.20 -15.07 26.59
CA GLY A 75 14.33 -14.49 27.61
C GLY A 75 14.73 -13.08 28.10
N GLU A 76 15.68 -12.44 27.42
CA GLU A 76 16.13 -11.08 27.73
C GLU A 76 15.37 -10.03 26.94
N LEU A 77 14.41 -9.36 27.60
CA LEU A 77 13.54 -8.35 26.97
C LEU A 77 14.32 -7.20 26.32
N ALA A 78 15.50 -6.87 26.83
CA ALA A 78 16.34 -5.80 26.26
C ALA A 78 16.85 -6.10 24.86
N ASN A 79 16.92 -7.39 24.48
CA ASN A 79 17.35 -7.88 23.17
C ASN A 79 16.17 -8.33 22.32
N GLY A 80 14.96 -7.95 22.68
CA GLY A 80 13.74 -8.35 22.02
C GLY A 80 13.55 -7.74 20.62
N PHE A 81 12.71 -8.42 19.84
CA PHE A 81 12.19 -7.95 18.56
C PHE A 81 10.66 -7.90 18.65
N VAL A 82 10.07 -6.90 18.01
CA VAL A 82 8.61 -6.72 18.01
C VAL A 82 8.03 -7.24 16.69
N LEU A 83 7.15 -8.23 16.77
CA LEU A 83 6.37 -8.74 15.65
C LEU A 83 5.00 -8.04 15.65
N PRO A 84 4.73 -7.11 14.75
CA PRO A 84 3.38 -6.62 14.50
C PRO A 84 2.65 -7.66 13.63
N ALA A 85 1.35 -7.77 13.57
CA ALA A 85 0.32 -7.15 14.37
C ALA A 85 -0.68 -8.23 14.78
N VAL A 86 -1.47 -7.97 15.81
CA VAL A 86 -2.54 -8.87 16.25
C VAL A 86 -3.84 -8.08 16.27
N TYR A 87 -4.91 -8.64 15.66
CA TYR A 87 -6.22 -8.01 15.71
C TYR A 87 -6.73 -7.88 17.14
N GLN A 88 -7.41 -6.80 17.42
CA GLN A 88 -7.99 -6.51 18.73
C GLN A 88 -9.32 -5.75 18.57
N ASN A 89 -10.12 -5.68 19.62
CA ASN A 89 -11.42 -5.00 19.57
C ASN A 89 -11.33 -3.53 19.09
N LYS A 90 -10.24 -2.84 19.41
CA LYS A 90 -9.99 -1.46 18.97
C LYS A 90 -9.61 -1.37 17.49
N TYR A 91 -8.92 -2.37 16.97
CA TYR A 91 -8.45 -2.48 15.59
C TYR A 91 -8.88 -3.85 15.03
N PRO A 92 -10.18 -3.98 14.67
CA PRO A 92 -10.70 -5.22 14.12
C PRO A 92 -10.18 -5.51 12.72
N THR A 93 -10.41 -6.74 12.27
CA THR A 93 -10.09 -7.10 10.87
C THR A 93 -10.89 -6.25 9.88
N PRO A 94 -10.30 -5.84 8.75
CA PRO A 94 -10.99 -5.09 7.70
C PRO A 94 -11.93 -5.96 6.86
N SER A 95 -11.84 -7.29 6.94
CA SER A 95 -12.70 -8.23 6.23
C SER A 95 -12.90 -9.53 7.02
N HIS A 96 -14.01 -10.22 6.74
CA HIS A 96 -14.31 -11.57 7.20
C HIS A 96 -14.50 -12.55 6.03
N ASP A 97 -14.31 -12.10 4.80
CA ASP A 97 -14.44 -12.93 3.62
C ASP A 97 -13.14 -13.74 3.40
N PRO A 98 -13.21 -15.09 3.37
CA PRO A 98 -12.04 -15.94 3.15
C PRO A 98 -11.44 -15.82 1.74
N ASP A 99 -12.21 -15.29 0.78
CA ASP A 99 -11.78 -15.10 -0.60
C ASP A 99 -11.15 -13.72 -0.84
N GLU A 100 -11.18 -12.85 0.16
CA GLU A 100 -10.63 -11.51 0.07
C GLU A 100 -9.24 -11.38 0.70
N SER A 101 -8.33 -10.74 -0.03
CA SER A 101 -7.07 -10.20 0.48
C SER A 101 -7.13 -8.69 0.45
N VAL A 102 -6.94 -8.01 1.60
CA VAL A 102 -7.14 -6.56 1.70
C VAL A 102 -6.07 -5.87 2.53
N TRP A 103 -5.64 -4.71 2.06
CA TRP A 103 -4.91 -3.70 2.82
C TRP A 103 -5.78 -2.46 2.95
N GLN A 104 -6.13 -2.11 4.17
CA GLN A 104 -6.91 -0.91 4.48
C GLN A 104 -6.08 0.07 5.29
N PHE A 105 -6.06 1.31 4.84
CA PHE A 105 -5.34 2.39 5.52
C PHE A 105 -6.27 3.16 6.46
N LYS A 106 -5.68 3.94 7.36
CA LYS A 106 -6.39 4.73 8.37
C LYS A 106 -7.43 5.71 7.79
N ASN A 107 -7.19 6.22 6.58
CA ASN A 107 -8.11 7.09 5.85
C ASN A 107 -9.14 6.32 5.03
N HIS A 108 -9.27 5.01 5.23
CA HIS A 108 -10.14 4.08 4.50
C HIS A 108 -9.78 3.87 3.02
N ALA A 109 -8.63 4.37 2.55
CA ALA A 109 -8.10 3.93 1.26
C ALA A 109 -7.82 2.42 1.31
N ARG A 110 -8.06 1.71 0.19
CA ARG A 110 -8.08 0.25 0.18
C ARG A 110 -7.43 -0.30 -1.09
N PHE A 111 -6.68 -1.38 -0.92
CA PHE A 111 -6.22 -2.26 -1.98
C PHE A 111 -6.78 -3.64 -1.68
N SER A 112 -7.60 -4.19 -2.54
CA SER A 112 -8.16 -5.52 -2.32
C SER A 112 -8.18 -6.34 -3.60
N TYR A 113 -7.99 -7.65 -3.42
CA TYR A 113 -8.20 -8.64 -4.45
C TYR A 113 -9.16 -9.71 -3.94
N HIS A 114 -10.20 -9.99 -4.72
CA HIS A 114 -11.19 -11.02 -4.42
C HIS A 114 -11.06 -12.18 -5.40
N ARG A 115 -10.50 -13.30 -4.94
CA ARG A 115 -10.20 -14.45 -5.81
C ARG A 115 -11.43 -15.16 -6.38
N GLY A 116 -12.59 -15.07 -5.72
CA GLY A 116 -13.83 -15.65 -6.22
C GLY A 116 -14.44 -14.87 -7.39
N ASN A 117 -14.16 -13.57 -7.48
CA ASN A 117 -14.63 -12.68 -8.55
C ASN A 117 -13.53 -12.36 -9.57
N ASP A 118 -12.28 -12.77 -9.32
CA ASP A 118 -11.08 -12.36 -10.07
C ASP A 118 -10.95 -10.83 -10.21
N GLU A 119 -11.28 -10.09 -9.14
CA GLU A 119 -11.39 -8.63 -9.15
C GLU A 119 -10.32 -7.99 -8.27
N LEU A 120 -9.57 -7.03 -8.84
CA LEU A 120 -8.63 -6.16 -8.13
C LEU A 120 -9.23 -4.76 -8.03
N ILE A 121 -9.38 -4.25 -6.80
CA ILE A 121 -9.86 -2.90 -6.53
C ILE A 121 -8.76 -2.09 -5.86
N ILE A 122 -8.51 -0.89 -6.39
CA ILE A 122 -7.67 0.16 -5.77
C ILE A 122 -8.56 1.37 -5.55
N GLU A 123 -8.93 1.61 -4.29
CA GLU A 123 -9.82 2.70 -3.91
C GLU A 123 -9.06 3.73 -3.08
N LEU A 124 -9.05 4.97 -3.55
CA LEU A 124 -8.52 6.12 -2.82
C LEU A 124 -9.68 6.99 -2.34
N THR A 125 -9.61 7.45 -1.11
CA THR A 125 -10.66 8.27 -0.49
C THR A 125 -10.39 9.76 -0.60
N GLY A 126 -11.44 10.58 -0.55
CA GLY A 126 -11.34 12.04 -0.60
C GLY A 126 -10.78 12.56 -1.93
N ALA A 127 -9.79 13.42 -1.87
CA ALA A 127 -9.08 13.95 -3.04
C ALA A 127 -7.86 13.10 -3.42
N GLY A 128 -7.99 11.77 -3.34
CA GLY A 128 -6.92 10.82 -3.65
C GLY A 128 -6.39 11.00 -5.08
N ASN A 129 -5.09 10.79 -5.25
CA ASN A 129 -4.41 10.89 -6.54
C ASN A 129 -3.54 9.66 -6.75
N THR A 130 -3.65 9.04 -7.92
CA THR A 130 -2.78 7.93 -8.34
C THR A 130 -1.73 8.46 -9.33
N LYS A 131 -0.44 8.24 -9.01
CA LYS A 131 0.67 8.57 -9.90
C LYS A 131 1.46 7.32 -10.23
N LEU A 132 1.47 6.94 -11.50
CA LEU A 132 2.32 5.87 -12.04
C LEU A 132 3.45 6.49 -12.84
N ILE A 133 4.70 6.13 -12.52
CA ILE A 133 5.89 6.61 -13.23
C ILE A 133 6.58 5.38 -13.81
N SER A 134 6.58 5.28 -15.13
CA SER A 134 7.24 4.23 -15.88
C SER A 134 7.94 4.85 -17.08
N PRO A 135 9.29 5.00 -17.09
CA PRO A 135 10.02 5.63 -18.18
C PRO A 135 9.81 4.98 -19.54
N GLU A 136 9.65 3.66 -19.57
CA GLU A 136 9.43 2.88 -20.79
C GLU A 136 7.95 2.72 -21.18
N GLY A 137 7.03 3.33 -20.41
CA GLY A 137 5.59 3.28 -20.66
C GLY A 137 4.84 2.25 -19.83
N ILE A 138 3.52 2.18 -20.06
CA ILE A 138 2.58 1.25 -19.41
C ILE A 138 1.84 0.50 -20.52
N HIS A 139 1.82 -0.82 -20.43
CA HIS A 139 1.10 -1.67 -21.37
C HIS A 139 -0.14 -2.27 -20.70
N PHE A 140 -1.32 -1.94 -21.20
CA PHE A 140 -2.59 -2.54 -20.81
C PHE A 140 -3.01 -3.56 -21.86
N VAL A 141 -3.48 -4.73 -21.41
CA VAL A 141 -4.06 -5.77 -22.26
C VAL A 141 -5.54 -5.92 -21.88
N GLY A 142 -6.42 -5.59 -22.78
CA GLY A 142 -7.87 -5.52 -22.57
C GLY A 142 -8.41 -4.11 -22.79
N ASP A 143 -9.68 -3.93 -22.49
CA ASP A 143 -10.35 -2.65 -22.66
C ASP A 143 -9.99 -1.68 -21.52
N LEU A 144 -9.93 -0.38 -21.81
CA LEU A 144 -9.76 0.70 -20.85
C LEU A 144 -11.00 1.59 -20.84
N LEU A 145 -11.76 1.57 -19.74
CA LEU A 145 -12.85 2.52 -19.49
C LEU A 145 -12.33 3.67 -18.64
N VAL A 146 -12.57 4.90 -19.08
CA VAL A 146 -12.24 6.11 -18.36
C VAL A 146 -13.49 6.94 -18.14
N GLU A 147 -13.93 7.07 -16.89
CA GLU A 147 -15.03 7.95 -16.49
C GLU A 147 -14.45 9.31 -16.09
N GLY A 148 -14.09 10.12 -17.08
CA GLY A 148 -13.45 11.41 -16.87
C GLY A 148 -12.72 11.88 -18.11
N ASN A 149 -11.82 12.85 -17.94
CA ASN A 149 -11.06 13.41 -19.04
C ASN A 149 -9.71 12.68 -19.23
N ILE A 150 -9.32 12.46 -20.47
CA ILE A 150 -7.98 12.02 -20.84
C ILE A 150 -7.20 13.23 -21.38
N LYS A 151 -6.04 13.52 -20.77
CA LYS A 151 -5.11 14.54 -21.24
C LYS A 151 -3.78 13.88 -21.61
N ALA A 152 -3.47 13.84 -22.87
CA ALA A 152 -2.12 13.50 -23.35
C ALA A 152 -1.33 14.77 -23.62
N THR A 153 -0.06 14.77 -23.28
CA THR A 153 0.88 15.88 -23.59
C THR A 153 1.55 15.71 -24.95
N GLN A 154 1.40 14.55 -25.55
CA GLN A 154 1.88 14.18 -26.89
C GLN A 154 0.74 13.55 -27.68
N GLU A 155 1.05 12.89 -28.78
CA GLU A 155 0.07 12.27 -29.68
C GLU A 155 -0.65 11.07 -29.05
N ILE A 156 -1.92 10.95 -29.38
CA ILE A 156 -2.70 9.71 -29.22
C ILE A 156 -2.86 9.12 -30.60
N THR A 157 -2.44 7.86 -30.77
CA THR A 157 -2.45 7.15 -32.06
C THR A 157 -3.32 5.90 -31.92
N ASP A 158 -4.23 5.68 -32.85
CA ASP A 158 -4.91 4.40 -33.04
C ASP A 158 -4.07 3.51 -33.98
N HIS A 159 -4.63 2.37 -34.41
CA HIS A 159 -3.96 1.46 -35.32
C HIS A 159 -3.80 2.03 -36.76
N THR A 160 -4.41 3.16 -37.07
CA THR A 160 -4.45 3.77 -38.41
C THR A 160 -3.53 5.00 -38.48
N ARG A 161 -3.73 5.98 -37.58
CA ARG A 161 -3.02 7.26 -37.58
C ARG A 161 -3.17 8.00 -36.25
N SER A 162 -2.49 9.14 -36.10
CA SER A 162 -2.66 10.00 -34.93
C SER A 162 -3.98 10.80 -35.00
N MET A 163 -4.51 11.18 -33.84
CA MET A 163 -5.66 12.08 -33.74
C MET A 163 -5.38 13.44 -34.41
N GLN A 164 -4.14 13.90 -34.45
CA GLN A 164 -3.76 15.12 -35.15
C GLN A 164 -3.95 14.94 -36.67
N ALA A 165 -3.52 13.81 -37.23
CA ALA A 165 -3.70 13.52 -38.65
C ALA A 165 -5.17 13.46 -39.05
N ASP A 166 -6.04 12.92 -38.20
CA ASP A 166 -7.49 12.94 -38.41
C ASP A 166 -8.08 14.35 -38.40
N ARG A 167 -7.63 15.21 -37.47
CA ARG A 167 -8.01 16.63 -37.44
C ARG A 167 -7.57 17.36 -38.70
N ASP A 168 -6.36 17.09 -39.19
CA ASP A 168 -5.82 17.72 -40.41
C ASP A 168 -6.64 17.32 -41.64
N ILE A 169 -7.01 16.04 -41.75
CA ILE A 169 -7.92 15.55 -42.81
C ILE A 169 -9.27 16.24 -42.68
N TYR A 170 -9.86 16.28 -41.48
CA TYR A 170 -11.16 16.93 -41.26
C TYR A 170 -11.12 18.43 -41.60
N ASN A 171 -10.10 19.14 -41.16
CA ASN A 171 -9.96 20.58 -41.41
C ASN A 171 -9.61 20.91 -42.87
N GLY A 172 -9.03 19.97 -43.59
CA GLY A 172 -8.61 20.13 -45.01
C GLY A 172 -9.59 19.59 -46.05
N HIS A 173 -10.63 18.86 -45.63
CA HIS A 173 -11.56 18.22 -46.60
C HIS A 173 -12.39 19.28 -47.35
N LYS A 174 -12.74 18.96 -48.58
CA LYS A 174 -13.57 19.78 -49.45
C LYS A 174 -14.72 18.94 -50.01
N HIS A 175 -15.81 19.58 -50.28
CA HIS A 175 -16.95 18.96 -50.99
C HIS A 175 -16.96 19.44 -52.42
N ASP A 176 -16.97 18.51 -53.37
CA ASP A 176 -17.16 18.87 -54.75
C ASP A 176 -18.64 19.09 -55.02
N VAL A 177 -18.98 20.29 -55.48
CA VAL A 177 -20.33 20.64 -55.97
C VAL A 177 -20.22 20.77 -57.51
N VAL A 178 -21.22 20.37 -58.26
CA VAL A 178 -21.19 20.40 -59.71
C VAL A 178 -20.76 21.79 -60.19
N GLY A 179 -19.55 21.89 -60.77
CA GLY A 179 -18.93 23.11 -61.25
C GLY A 179 -18.10 23.95 -60.27
N HIS A 180 -18.09 23.62 -58.96
CA HIS A 180 -17.29 24.35 -57.97
C HIS A 180 -16.87 23.44 -56.82
N SER A 181 -15.72 23.73 -56.18
CA SER A 181 -15.27 23.10 -54.93
C SER A 181 -15.61 24.01 -53.74
N THR A 182 -16.06 23.46 -52.62
CA THR A 182 -16.26 24.25 -51.40
C THR A 182 -14.93 24.70 -50.83
N ALA A 183 -14.94 25.84 -50.14
CA ALA A 183 -13.76 26.26 -49.35
C ALA A 183 -13.54 25.30 -48.17
N VAL A 184 -12.30 25.25 -47.70
CA VAL A 184 -11.96 24.57 -46.44
C VAL A 184 -12.81 25.15 -45.28
N PRO A 185 -13.35 24.35 -44.36
CA PRO A 185 -14.11 24.85 -43.24
C PRO A 185 -13.40 25.98 -42.50
N THR A 186 -14.05 27.12 -42.30
CA THR A 186 -13.50 28.31 -41.62
C THR A 186 -13.88 28.38 -40.15
N GLY A 187 -14.56 27.36 -39.62
CA GLY A 187 -14.93 27.27 -38.20
C GLY A 187 -13.71 27.03 -37.28
N ASN A 188 -13.94 27.13 -35.98
CA ASN A 188 -12.90 26.83 -34.99
C ASN A 188 -12.25 25.49 -35.31
N ARG A 189 -10.93 25.52 -35.56
CA ARG A 189 -10.12 24.31 -35.71
C ARG A 189 -10.16 23.54 -34.41
N GLN A 190 -10.55 22.28 -34.47
CA GLN A 190 -10.54 21.37 -33.32
C GLN A 190 -9.12 20.95 -32.95
#